data_173653cddee7c495cee0b6be867f5a75
#
_entry.id   173653cddee7c495cee0b6be867f5a75
#
_cell.length_a   1.000
_cell.length_b   1.000
_cell.length_c   1.000
_cell.angle_alpha   90.00
_cell.angle_beta   90.00
_cell.angle_gamma   90.00
#
_symmetry.space_group_name_H-M   'P 1'
#
loop_
_entity.id
_entity.type
_entity.pdbx_description
1 polymer ?
#
loop_
_entity_poly.entity_id
_entity_poly.type
_entity_poly.pdbx_seq_one_letter_code
_entity_poly.pdbx_strand_id
1 'polypeptide(L)'
;MFNYCEKLKGEEGWSTDKATDKTYAKIEGGYFSSVAVRPWVKYADGTLTFYNSPKETLRENEYELNKGMESPAWLANKDVITKVVFDPVFANARPTTCKDWFKGCMKLTNIEGIKYLNTSQVTDMQFMFYTCLRLQTPDFSGFDTQKVTKKQK
;
A
#
# COMPACT_ATOMS: atom_id res chain seq x y z
N MET A 1 -29.06 -35.46 -10.11
CA MET A 1 -28.77 -35.15 -9.71
C MET A 1 -28.61 -34.71 -9.89
N PHE A 2 -28.96 -35.06 -10.17
CA PHE A 2 -28.72 -34.76 -10.26
C PHE A 2 -28.62 -35.00 -10.73
N ASN A 3 -28.61 -35.08 -11.03
CA ASN A 3 -28.48 -35.22 -11.11
C ASN A 3 -28.53 -35.03 -11.66
N TYR A 4 -28.90 -35.24 -11.99
CA TYR A 4 -28.77 -35.08 -12.31
C TYR A 4 -28.33 -34.90 -12.84
N CYS A 5 -28.57 -35.19 -13.23
CA CYS A 5 -28.05 -35.00 -13.37
C CYS A 5 -27.72 -35.23 -13.98
N GLU A 6 -27.80 -35.40 -14.35
CA GLU A 6 -27.39 -35.73 -14.60
C GLU A 6 -27.12 -35.33 -15.36
N LYS A 7 -27.77 -35.63 -15.74
CA LYS A 7 -27.49 -35.32 -16.15
C LYS A 7 -26.95 -34.58 -16.60
N LEU A 8 -27.37 -35.15 -16.94
CA LEU A 8 -26.77 -34.53 -16.98
C LEU A 8 -26.17 -34.42 -17.37
N LYS A 9 -26.12 -34.74 -17.54
CA LYS A 9 -25.37 -34.78 -17.59
C LYS A 9 -24.65 -34.38 -17.96
N GLY A 10 -25.24 -35.27 -18.70
CA GLY A 10 -24.46 -34.99 -18.68
C GLY A 10 -23.91 -34.59 -19.09
N GLU A 11 -24.00 -34.79 -19.18
CA GLU A 11 -23.34 -34.36 -18.99
C GLU A 11 -22.57 -33.84 -18.81
N GLU A 12 -22.72 -34.49 -19.36
CA GLU A 12 -21.97 -33.99 -18.84
C GLU A 12 -21.26 -33.36 -18.46
N GLY A 13 -21.64 -33.99 -18.90
CA GLY A 13 -20.89 -33.38 -18.21
C GLY A 13 -20.51 -32.54 -17.98
N TRP A 14 -20.65 -33.01 -17.95
CA TRP A 14 -20.29 -32.15 -17.22
C TRP A 14 -19.57 -31.71 -16.78
N SER A 15 -19.43 -31.81 -16.86
CA SER A 15 -18.81 -31.31 -16.10
C SER A 15 -18.24 -30.70 -15.53
N THR A 16 -18.13 -31.04 -15.58
CA THR A 16 -17.59 -30.47 -14.75
C THR A 16 -16.80 -29.91 -14.61
N ASP A 17 -16.79 -30.54 -15.12
CA ASP A 17 -16.12 -29.93 -14.71
C ASP A 17 -15.83 -29.01 -14.81
N LYS A 18 -16.18 -29.37 -15.16
CA LYS A 18 -16.00 -28.39 -15.01
C LYS A 18 -15.91 -27.32 -14.65
N ALA A 19 -16.33 -27.71 -14.75
CA ALA A 19 -16.34 -26.76 -14.21
C ALA A 19 -15.92 -25.96 -13.83
N THR A 20 -16.01 -26.34 -13.92
CA THR A 20 -15.65 -25.64 -13.39
C THR A 20 -15.20 -24.83 -13.32
N ASP A 21 -15.32 -25.25 -13.66
CA ASP A 21 -14.96 -24.47 -13.47
C ASP A 21 -14.65 -23.53 -13.61
N LYS A 22 -14.84 -23.81 -13.90
CA LYS A 22 -14.53 -22.92 -13.88
C LYS A 22 -14.45 -21.88 -14.18
N THR A 23 -14.84 -22.22 -14.45
CA THR A 23 -14.75 -21.25 -14.57
C THR A 23 -14.92 -20.34 -14.58
N TYR A 24 -15.31 -20.68 -14.82
CA TYR A 24 -15.33 -19.68 -14.75
C TYR A 24 -14.94 -18.79 -14.91
N ALA A 25 -14.98 -19.03 -14.79
CA ALA A 25 -14.48 -18.31 -14.93
C ALA A 25 -13.77 -17.92 -15.63
N LYS A 26 -13.55 -18.23 -16.05
CA LYS A 26 -12.66 -17.83 -16.61
C LYS A 26 -12.66 -16.73 -17.28
N ILE A 27 -12.97 -16.77 -17.63
CA ILE A 27 -12.88 -15.84 -18.17
C ILE A 27 -12.46 -14.70 -17.94
N GLU A 28 -12.63 -14.65 -17.77
CA GLU A 28 -12.44 -13.53 -17.41
C GLU A 28 -11.30 -13.35 -16.65
N GLY A 29 -10.61 -14.27 -16.42
CA GLY A 29 -9.39 -14.16 -15.72
C GLY A 29 -8.55 -13.01 -16.19
N GLY A 30 -8.69 -12.64 -17.41
CA GLY A 30 -7.93 -11.55 -17.95
C GLY A 30 -8.16 -10.23 -17.22
N TYR A 31 -9.35 -10.03 -16.72
CA TYR A 31 -9.63 -8.80 -16.02
C TYR A 31 -8.84 -8.68 -14.75
N PHE A 32 -8.71 -9.78 -14.03
CA PHE A 32 -8.10 -9.73 -12.71
C PHE A 32 -6.60 -9.59 -12.77
N SER A 33 -6.01 -10.10 -13.84
CA SER A 33 -4.56 -10.05 -13.95
C SER A 33 -4.06 -8.68 -14.37
N SER A 34 -4.95 -7.80 -14.83
CA SER A 34 -4.50 -6.53 -15.37
C SER A 34 -4.23 -5.48 -14.32
N VAL A 35 -4.76 -5.66 -13.11
CA VAL A 35 -4.58 -4.65 -12.06
C VAL A 35 -3.46 -5.07 -11.14
N ALA A 36 -2.32 -4.40 -11.27
CA ALA A 36 -1.15 -4.73 -10.47
C ALA A 36 -1.32 -4.25 -9.04
N VAL A 37 -0.81 -5.05 -8.11
CA VAL A 37 -0.66 -4.65 -6.71
C VAL A 37 0.52 -3.68 -6.65
N ARG A 38 0.30 -2.52 -6.05
CA ARG A 38 1.34 -1.52 -5.91
C ARG A 38 1.11 -0.67 -4.67
N PRO A 39 2.15 -0.05 -4.13
CA PRO A 39 1.97 0.84 -3.00
C PRO A 39 1.41 2.18 -3.45
N TRP A 40 0.52 2.74 -2.65
CA TRP A 40 -0.06 4.05 -2.90
C TRP A 40 -0.56 4.64 -1.58
N VAL A 41 -0.82 5.94 -1.57
CA VAL A 41 -1.15 6.69 -0.35
C VAL A 41 -2.43 7.47 -0.60
N LYS A 42 -3.29 7.54 0.42
CA LYS A 42 -4.53 8.30 0.35
C LYS A 42 -4.56 9.34 1.45
N TYR A 43 -4.94 10.56 1.10
CA TYR A 43 -5.20 11.61 2.08
C TYR A 43 -6.71 11.78 2.23
N ALA A 44 -7.21 11.76 3.46
CA ALA A 44 -8.62 12.04 3.76
C ALA A 44 -8.72 12.57 5.19
N ASP A 45 -9.36 13.70 5.34
CA ASP A 45 -9.72 14.27 6.67
C ASP A 45 -8.55 14.29 7.64
N GLY A 46 -7.41 14.80 7.18
CA GLY A 46 -6.24 14.94 8.03
C GLY A 46 -5.44 13.67 8.22
N THR A 47 -5.85 12.57 7.59
CA THR A 47 -5.18 11.27 7.73
C THR A 47 -4.53 10.86 6.42
N LEU A 48 -3.26 10.45 6.48
CA LEU A 48 -2.59 9.77 5.38
C LEU A 48 -2.64 8.27 5.65
N THR A 49 -3.13 7.50 4.69
CA THR A 49 -3.14 6.04 4.82
C THR A 49 -2.33 5.42 3.68
N PHE A 50 -1.44 4.52 4.06
CA PHE A 50 -0.53 3.83 3.14
C PHE A 50 -1.05 2.44 2.85
N TYR A 51 -1.20 2.12 1.56
CA TYR A 51 -1.74 0.84 1.09
C TYR A 51 -0.76 0.15 0.14
N ASN A 52 -0.90 -1.16 0.01
CA ASN A 52 -0.23 -1.93 -1.04
C ASN A 52 -1.27 -2.91 -1.60
N SER A 53 -2.00 -2.47 -2.59
CA SER A 53 -3.16 -3.22 -3.08
C SER A 53 -3.35 -2.97 -4.57
N PRO A 54 -4.23 -3.75 -5.23
CA PRO A 54 -4.53 -3.50 -6.64
C PRO A 54 -5.03 -2.07 -6.81
N LYS A 55 -4.43 -1.35 -7.75
CA LYS A 55 -4.78 0.05 -7.97
C LYS A 55 -4.48 0.41 -9.41
N GLU A 56 -5.52 0.56 -10.18
CA GLU A 56 -5.37 0.85 -11.60
C GLU A 56 -4.99 2.31 -11.83
N THR A 57 -5.80 3.21 -11.31
CA THR A 57 -5.54 4.66 -11.44
C THR A 57 -5.68 5.32 -10.09
N LEU A 58 -4.97 6.42 -9.90
CA LEU A 58 -5.07 7.21 -8.70
C LEU A 58 -6.12 8.30 -8.92
N ARG A 59 -6.86 8.59 -7.87
CA ARG A 59 -7.88 9.62 -7.87
C ARG A 59 -7.34 10.85 -7.14
N GLU A 60 -8.19 11.84 -7.03
CA GLU A 60 -7.84 13.03 -6.26
C GLU A 60 -7.47 12.62 -4.84
N ASN A 61 -6.40 13.20 -4.31
CA ASN A 61 -5.88 12.93 -2.96
C ASN A 61 -5.34 11.51 -2.80
N GLU A 62 -4.98 10.85 -3.89
CA GLU A 62 -4.29 9.59 -3.89
C GLU A 62 -2.95 9.77 -4.61
N TYR A 63 -1.89 9.18 -4.07
CA TYR A 63 -0.53 9.47 -4.50
C TYR A 63 0.29 8.21 -4.63
N GLU A 64 1.26 8.22 -5.54
CA GLU A 64 2.29 7.18 -5.59
C GLU A 64 3.37 7.49 -4.56
N LEU A 65 4.13 6.47 -4.21
CA LEU A 65 5.32 6.71 -3.39
C LEU A 65 6.34 7.49 -4.23
N ASN A 66 7.04 8.40 -3.59
CA ASN A 66 8.11 9.14 -4.25
C ASN A 66 9.27 8.22 -4.60
N LYS A 67 10.10 8.66 -5.51
CA LYS A 67 11.24 7.89 -6.00
C LYS A 67 12.48 8.76 -5.98
N GLY A 68 13.61 8.12 -5.74
CA GLY A 68 14.89 8.81 -5.80
C GLY A 68 14.94 10.00 -4.87
N MET A 69 15.21 11.16 -5.42
CA MET A 69 15.43 12.38 -4.63
C MET A 69 14.17 13.23 -4.50
N GLU A 70 13.06 12.81 -5.10
CA GLU A 70 11.84 13.62 -5.11
C GLU A 70 11.17 13.62 -3.74
N SER A 71 10.53 14.74 -3.41
CA SER A 71 9.68 14.80 -2.23
C SER A 71 8.30 14.24 -2.58
N PRO A 72 7.62 13.63 -1.62
CA PRO A 72 6.29 13.06 -1.90
C PRO A 72 5.25 14.10 -2.22
N ALA A 73 4.38 13.78 -3.17
CA ALA A 73 3.34 14.72 -3.61
C ALA A 73 2.31 15.00 -2.52
N TRP A 74 2.10 14.07 -1.58
CA TRP A 74 1.13 14.30 -0.49
C TRP A 74 1.55 15.39 0.48
N LEU A 75 2.79 15.87 0.40
CA LEU A 75 3.22 16.99 1.22
C LEU A 75 2.50 18.30 0.87
N ALA A 76 1.75 18.33 -0.23
CA ALA A 76 0.83 19.44 -0.48
C ALA A 76 -0.15 19.62 0.67
N ASN A 77 -0.43 18.53 1.42
CA ASN A 77 -1.36 18.57 2.56
C ASN A 77 -0.66 18.63 3.91
N LYS A 78 0.64 18.91 3.96
CA LYS A 78 1.42 18.79 5.19
C LYS A 78 0.89 19.61 6.36
N ASP A 79 0.24 20.74 6.05
CA ASP A 79 -0.22 21.65 7.10
C ASP A 79 -1.52 21.18 7.77
N VAL A 80 -2.16 20.18 7.21
CA VAL A 80 -3.43 19.65 7.76
C VAL A 80 -3.35 18.18 8.13
N ILE A 81 -2.20 17.54 7.89
CA ILE A 81 -2.02 16.13 8.26
C ILE A 81 -1.83 16.03 9.77
N THR A 82 -2.72 15.28 10.42
CA THR A 82 -2.65 15.07 11.87
C THR A 82 -2.36 13.62 12.23
N LYS A 83 -2.59 12.68 11.31
CA LYS A 83 -2.47 11.26 11.58
C LYS A 83 -1.93 10.52 10.36
N VAL A 84 -1.18 9.48 10.61
CA VAL A 84 -0.69 8.56 9.56
C VAL A 84 -1.07 7.15 9.95
N VAL A 85 -1.51 6.37 8.97
CA VAL A 85 -1.87 4.97 9.16
C VAL A 85 -1.15 4.13 8.11
N PHE A 86 -0.44 3.11 8.54
CA PHE A 86 0.07 2.09 7.64
C PHE A 86 -0.87 0.90 7.72
N ASP A 87 -1.59 0.64 6.63
CA ASP A 87 -2.48 -0.51 6.56
C ASP A 87 -1.63 -1.79 6.60
N PRO A 88 -2.12 -2.87 7.25
CA PRO A 88 -1.36 -4.12 7.31
C PRO A 88 -0.87 -4.63 5.95
N VAL A 89 -1.62 -4.39 4.88
CA VAL A 89 -1.19 -4.83 3.54
C VAL A 89 0.07 -4.10 3.07
N PHE A 90 0.38 -2.95 3.66
CA PHE A 90 1.59 -2.19 3.31
C PHE A 90 2.87 -2.95 3.69
N ALA A 91 2.76 -3.95 4.57
CA ALA A 91 3.92 -4.76 4.96
C ALA A 91 4.56 -5.46 3.76
N ASN A 92 3.83 -5.62 2.66
CA ASN A 92 4.36 -6.23 1.45
C ASN A 92 5.00 -5.23 0.50
N ALA A 93 4.89 -3.95 0.76
CA ALA A 93 5.56 -2.93 -0.04
C ALA A 93 7.05 -2.91 0.27
N ARG A 94 7.83 -2.46 -0.70
CA ARG A 94 9.30 -2.37 -0.53
C ARG A 94 9.76 -1.00 -1.02
N PRO A 95 9.45 0.05 -0.27
CA PRO A 95 9.92 1.38 -0.67
C PRO A 95 11.43 1.44 -0.67
N THR A 96 11.97 2.21 -1.58
CA THR A 96 13.41 2.40 -1.68
C THR A 96 13.84 3.72 -1.05
N THR A 97 12.90 4.62 -0.77
CA THR A 97 13.18 5.88 -0.10
C THR A 97 12.01 6.24 0.82
N CYS A 98 12.34 6.81 1.97
CA CYS A 98 11.38 7.45 2.87
C CYS A 98 11.72 8.94 3.02
N LYS A 99 12.53 9.48 2.09
CA LYS A 99 12.96 10.85 2.13
C LYS A 99 11.77 11.79 2.15
N ASP A 100 11.80 12.74 3.07
CA ASP A 100 10.80 13.79 3.22
C ASP A 100 9.36 13.31 3.50
N TRP A 101 9.14 12.03 3.83
CA TRP A 101 7.78 11.48 3.88
C TRP A 101 6.80 12.30 4.73
N PHE A 102 7.25 12.82 5.84
CA PHE A 102 6.39 13.62 6.73
C PHE A 102 7.00 14.98 7.04
N LYS A 103 7.90 15.43 6.19
CA LYS A 103 8.63 16.68 6.39
C LYS A 103 7.63 17.84 6.46
N GLY A 104 7.71 18.62 7.53
CA GLY A 104 6.87 19.79 7.68
C GLY A 104 5.47 19.49 8.19
N CYS A 105 5.15 18.23 8.53
CA CYS A 105 3.83 17.89 9.07
C CYS A 105 3.78 18.29 10.55
N MET A 106 3.70 19.60 10.79
CA MET A 106 3.79 20.15 12.15
C MET A 106 2.61 19.79 13.04
N LYS A 107 1.49 19.38 12.42
CA LYS A 107 0.30 18.98 13.19
C LYS A 107 0.20 17.47 13.39
N LEU A 108 1.12 16.71 12.81
CA LEU A 108 1.12 15.26 12.94
C LEU A 108 1.39 14.87 14.39
N THR A 109 0.46 14.15 14.99
CA THR A 109 0.56 13.71 16.40
C THR A 109 0.71 12.21 16.55
N ASN A 110 0.21 11.42 15.57
CA ASN A 110 0.12 9.98 15.74
C ASN A 110 0.41 9.23 14.46
N ILE A 111 1.12 8.12 14.58
CA ILE A 111 1.37 7.20 13.48
C ILE A 111 0.95 5.81 13.93
N GLU A 112 -0.03 5.22 13.24
CA GLU A 112 -0.49 3.87 13.54
C GLU A 112 0.09 2.90 12.52
N GLY A 113 0.40 1.69 12.97
CA GLY A 113 0.86 0.63 12.09
C GLY A 113 2.25 0.83 11.54
N ILE A 114 3.10 1.63 12.20
CA ILE A 114 4.48 1.88 11.72
C ILE A 114 5.24 0.56 11.52
N LYS A 115 4.86 -0.50 12.24
CA LYS A 115 5.49 -1.81 12.10
C LYS A 115 5.26 -2.44 10.72
N TYR A 116 4.29 -1.94 9.98
CA TYR A 116 4.02 -2.43 8.61
C TYR A 116 4.84 -1.70 7.56
N LEU A 117 5.65 -0.72 7.95
CA LEU A 117 6.59 -0.09 7.03
C LEU A 117 7.85 -0.93 6.96
N ASN A 118 8.04 -1.63 5.85
CA ASN A 118 9.21 -2.46 5.65
C ASN A 118 10.34 -1.62 5.03
N THR A 119 11.37 -1.38 5.82
CA THR A 119 12.47 -0.50 5.41
C THR A 119 13.68 -1.23 4.84
N SER A 120 13.56 -2.55 4.62
CA SER A 120 14.72 -3.36 4.21
C SER A 120 15.35 -2.95 2.88
N GLN A 121 14.64 -2.20 2.04
CA GLN A 121 15.17 -1.72 0.77
C GLN A 121 15.40 -0.21 0.76
N VAL A 122 15.16 0.47 1.89
CA VAL A 122 15.27 1.92 1.96
C VAL A 122 16.72 2.34 2.03
N THR A 123 17.12 3.24 1.15
CA THR A 123 18.48 3.78 1.12
C THR A 123 18.56 5.22 1.60
N ASP A 124 17.43 5.95 1.60
CA ASP A 124 17.40 7.37 1.94
C ASP A 124 16.25 7.64 2.91
N MET A 125 16.57 8.12 4.10
CA MET A 125 15.59 8.50 5.13
C MET A 125 15.76 9.97 5.54
N GLN A 126 16.44 10.77 4.70
CA GLN A 126 16.68 12.16 5.06
C GLN A 126 15.38 12.91 5.28
N PHE A 127 15.32 13.68 6.34
CA PHE A 127 14.23 14.59 6.67
C PHE A 127 12.86 13.91 6.82
N MET A 128 12.82 12.58 7.01
CA MET A 128 11.55 11.86 7.07
C MET A 128 10.56 12.47 8.07
N PHE A 129 11.05 12.90 9.21
CA PHE A 129 10.22 13.49 10.26
C PHE A 129 10.63 14.94 10.59
N TYR A 130 11.29 15.61 9.66
CA TYR A 130 11.81 16.94 9.92
C TYR A 130 10.67 17.91 10.23
N THR A 131 10.76 18.62 11.36
CA THR A 131 9.77 19.55 11.88
C THR A 131 8.40 18.95 12.18
N CYS A 132 8.33 17.64 12.45
CA CYS A 132 7.11 17.02 12.99
C CYS A 132 7.04 17.33 14.50
N LEU A 133 6.75 18.57 14.85
CA LEU A 133 6.96 19.07 16.20
C LEU A 133 6.02 18.47 17.25
N ARG A 134 4.89 17.91 16.83
CA ARG A 134 3.90 17.34 17.75
C ARG A 134 3.89 15.83 17.76
N LEU A 135 4.75 15.22 16.96
CA LEU A 135 4.74 13.77 16.83
C LEU A 135 5.31 13.12 18.09
N GLN A 136 4.53 12.24 18.71
CA GLN A 136 5.05 11.38 19.76
C GLN A 136 5.95 10.34 19.12
N THR A 137 7.03 9.99 19.80
CA THR A 137 8.04 9.10 19.23
C THR A 137 7.44 7.75 18.86
N PRO A 138 7.43 7.40 17.57
CA PRO A 138 6.96 6.08 17.18
C PRO A 138 7.97 5.00 17.56
N ASP A 139 7.52 3.77 17.58
CA ASP A 139 8.38 2.64 17.85
C ASP A 139 9.08 2.19 16.56
N PHE A 140 10.35 2.57 16.45
CA PHE A 140 11.16 2.25 15.27
C PHE A 140 11.94 0.95 15.41
N SER A 141 11.65 0.12 16.41
CA SER A 141 12.43 -1.10 16.66
C SER A 141 12.42 -2.07 15.47
N GLY A 142 11.39 -2.01 14.63
CA GLY A 142 11.30 -2.86 13.45
C GLY A 142 12.00 -2.34 12.21
N PHE A 143 12.66 -1.17 12.30
CA PHE A 143 13.29 -0.58 11.12
C PHE A 143 14.62 -1.26 10.81
N ASP A 144 14.76 -1.71 9.56
CA ASP A 144 16.03 -2.21 9.05
C ASP A 144 16.72 -1.03 8.35
N THR A 145 17.84 -0.60 8.90
CA THR A 145 18.56 0.55 8.35
C THR A 145 19.89 0.14 7.70
N GLN A 146 20.09 -1.15 7.42
CA GLN A 146 21.35 -1.62 6.89
C GLN A 146 21.70 -0.98 5.54
N LYS A 147 20.68 -0.75 4.72
CA LYS A 147 20.90 -0.14 3.40
C LYS A 147 20.80 1.38 3.40
N VAL A 148 20.50 1.97 4.54
CA VAL A 148 20.30 3.42 4.62
C VAL A 148 21.67 4.10 4.61
N THR A 149 21.98 4.76 3.50
CA THR A 149 23.22 5.52 3.36
C THR A 149 23.02 7.00 3.65
N LYS A 150 21.79 7.48 3.56
CA LYS A 150 21.47 8.88 3.81
C LYS A 150 20.52 8.99 4.97
N LYS A 151 21.04 9.48 6.09
CA LYS A 151 20.30 9.69 7.32
C LYS A 151 20.48 11.13 7.73
N GLN A 152 19.40 11.76 8.15
CA GLN A 152 19.48 13.08 8.72
C GLN A 152 18.24 13.32 9.55
N LYS A 153 18.45 13.90 10.70
CA LYS A 153 17.36 14.13 11.64
C LYS A 153 16.47 15.27 11.22
#